data_d458faff312a53d1952a12c47f5bf58c
#
_entry.id   d458faff312a53d1952a12c47f5bf58c
#
_cell.length_a   1.000
_cell.length_b   1.000
_cell.length_c   1.000
_cell.angle_alpha   90.00
_cell.angle_beta   90.00
_cell.angle_gamma   90.00
#
_symmetry.space_group_name_H-M   'P 1'
#
loop_
_entity.id
_entity.type
_entity.pdbx_description
1 polymer ?
#
loop_
_entity_poly.entity_id
_entity_poly.type
_entity_poly.pdbx_seq_one_letter_code
_entity_poly.pdbx_strand_id
1 'polypeptide(L)'
;LIRKKLSDLKKNMQIEPFKAFRFNADVVGDVGNCIAPPYDVIDDAQREQLYKKSRHNLIYITKGKTKASDNGQDNQYTRAADYLARWIEEGALRQDPDEAIYAYVQDFEVAGTQYQRLSFIALARLEDFGQVVKPHEQVLHKPMIDRLSLKRATSADLGLVFMLYEDPRKVADGIIAEAAEQKPLIDFVDEQDVRHRLFAVTDKQNIKQIVKMMSDKSCIIADGHHRYTAGLTYSKESSNPAAKYQMLAFANMHQDGLIVLATHRLVGNLESFQLTRLIEDLGEKFRITKFEFSSARTKKRARQNMLDRMQAEHDKDESTFGIYGGDNAFYVAVLKDKSTMDSVVPDMSQVWKALDVSILHKLILEG
;
A
#
# COMPACT_ATOMS: atom_id res chain seq x y z
N LEU A 1 -7.21 34.26 24.71
CA LEU A 1 -7.95 34.02 23.44
C LEU A 1 -7.07 33.39 22.35
N ILE A 2 -5.80 33.83 22.22
CA ILE A 2 -4.84 33.27 21.21
C ILE A 2 -4.44 31.83 21.55
N ARG A 3 -4.24 31.46 22.82
CA ARG A 3 -3.95 30.09 23.24
C ARG A 3 -5.12 29.11 23.01
N LYS A 4 -6.36 29.57 23.09
CA LYS A 4 -7.58 28.75 22.84
C LYS A 4 -7.79 28.50 21.33
N LYS A 5 -7.36 29.41 20.44
CA LYS A 5 -7.39 29.24 18.99
C LYS A 5 -6.28 28.31 18.45
N LEU A 6 -5.18 28.16 19.18
CA LEU A 6 -4.09 27.23 18.82
C LEU A 6 -4.36 25.78 19.27
N SER A 7 -5.18 25.56 20.32
CA SER A 7 -5.63 24.23 20.74
C SER A 7 -6.65 23.60 19.78
N ASP A 8 -7.41 24.42 19.06
CA ASP A 8 -8.41 23.96 18.08
C ASP A 8 -7.80 23.58 16.70
N LEU A 9 -6.47 23.75 16.52
CA LEU A 9 -5.76 23.48 15.28
C LEU A 9 -4.97 22.16 15.27
N LYS A 10 -4.86 21.45 16.38
CA LYS A 10 -4.29 20.10 16.40
C LYS A 10 -5.39 19.06 16.21
N LYS A 11 -5.85 18.89 14.99
CA LYS A 11 -6.55 17.67 14.62
C LYS A 11 -5.53 16.53 14.66
N ASN A 12 -5.81 15.53 15.49
CA ASN A 12 -4.95 14.38 15.73
C ASN A 12 -5.66 13.13 15.21
N MET A 13 -4.92 12.07 14.90
CA MET A 13 -5.49 10.81 14.45
C MET A 13 -6.37 10.22 15.56
N GLN A 14 -7.66 10.11 15.30
CA GLN A 14 -8.62 9.47 16.21
C GLN A 14 -8.88 8.05 15.71
N ILE A 15 -8.66 7.06 16.56
CA ILE A 15 -8.92 5.66 16.27
C ILE A 15 -9.81 5.04 17.33
N GLU A 16 -10.57 4.01 16.94
CA GLU A 16 -11.49 3.28 17.80
C GLU A 16 -11.36 1.77 17.54
N PRO A 17 -11.54 0.92 18.56
CA PRO A 17 -11.72 -0.51 18.39
C PRO A 17 -13.06 -0.78 17.69
N PHE A 18 -13.22 -1.98 17.10
CA PHE A 18 -14.44 -2.36 16.41
C PHE A 18 -14.65 -3.87 16.39
N LYS A 19 -15.86 -4.29 16.04
CA LYS A 19 -16.21 -5.69 15.81
C LYS A 19 -16.11 -5.99 14.33
N ALA A 20 -15.02 -6.65 13.90
CA ALA A 20 -14.82 -6.99 12.50
C ALA A 20 -15.74 -8.12 12.04
N PHE A 21 -16.15 -8.09 10.76
CA PHE A 21 -16.64 -9.28 10.07
C PHE A 21 -15.44 -10.03 9.50
N ARG A 22 -15.33 -11.32 9.82
CA ARG A 22 -14.28 -12.21 9.34
C ARG A 22 -14.86 -13.45 8.70
N PHE A 23 -14.13 -14.06 7.77
CA PHE A 23 -14.49 -15.36 7.25
C PHE A 23 -14.51 -16.40 8.38
N ASN A 24 -15.58 -17.19 8.40
CA ASN A 24 -15.79 -18.28 9.34
C ASN A 24 -15.26 -19.58 8.71
N ALA A 25 -14.13 -20.08 9.21
CA ALA A 25 -13.51 -21.30 8.68
C ALA A 25 -14.43 -22.54 8.73
N ASP A 26 -15.36 -22.60 9.69
CA ASP A 26 -16.33 -23.71 9.79
C ASP A 26 -17.28 -23.76 8.59
N VAL A 27 -17.50 -22.62 7.90
CA VAL A 27 -18.39 -22.50 6.73
C VAL A 27 -17.60 -22.46 5.42
N VAL A 28 -16.51 -21.70 5.38
CA VAL A 28 -15.77 -21.48 4.12
C VAL A 28 -14.61 -22.45 3.92
N GLY A 29 -14.21 -23.19 4.96
CA GLY A 29 -13.01 -24.03 4.97
C GLY A 29 -11.74 -23.18 5.09
N ASP A 30 -10.81 -23.34 4.15
CA ASP A 30 -9.57 -22.59 4.12
C ASP A 30 -9.82 -21.10 3.78
N VAL A 31 -9.60 -20.25 4.77
CA VAL A 31 -9.75 -18.77 4.63
C VAL A 31 -8.80 -18.19 3.58
N GLY A 32 -7.62 -18.78 3.38
CA GLY A 32 -6.67 -18.37 2.35
C GLY A 32 -7.25 -18.43 0.92
N ASN A 33 -8.24 -19.32 0.68
CA ASN A 33 -8.95 -19.38 -0.59
C ASN A 33 -10.03 -18.29 -0.76
N CYS A 34 -10.39 -17.59 0.32
CA CYS A 34 -11.42 -16.55 0.31
C CYS A 34 -10.85 -15.14 0.13
N ILE A 35 -9.55 -14.95 0.25
CA ILE A 35 -8.89 -13.66 0.10
C ILE A 35 -8.48 -13.38 -1.34
N ALA A 36 -8.25 -12.11 -1.65
CA ALA A 36 -7.76 -11.64 -2.93
C ALA A 36 -6.69 -10.56 -2.72
N PRO A 37 -5.71 -10.42 -3.63
CA PRO A 37 -4.79 -9.29 -3.65
C PRO A 37 -5.53 -7.95 -3.77
N PRO A 38 -4.85 -6.80 -3.62
CA PRO A 38 -5.42 -5.49 -3.92
C PRO A 38 -6.00 -5.46 -5.34
N TYR A 39 -7.17 -4.82 -5.50
CA TYR A 39 -7.96 -4.87 -6.74
C TYR A 39 -7.23 -4.33 -7.98
N ASP A 40 -6.30 -3.40 -7.78
CA ASP A 40 -5.55 -2.69 -8.80
C ASP A 40 -4.42 -3.53 -9.42
N VAL A 41 -3.90 -4.53 -8.70
CA VAL A 41 -2.87 -5.45 -9.21
C VAL A 41 -3.46 -6.71 -9.87
N ILE A 42 -4.77 -6.94 -9.80
CA ILE A 42 -5.43 -8.13 -10.36
C ILE A 42 -5.74 -7.89 -11.84
N ASP A 43 -5.18 -8.70 -12.73
CA ASP A 43 -5.56 -8.74 -14.14
C ASP A 43 -6.79 -9.68 -14.39
N ASP A 44 -7.26 -9.75 -15.61
CA ASP A 44 -8.44 -10.56 -15.97
C ASP A 44 -8.18 -12.06 -15.80
N ALA A 45 -6.98 -12.55 -16.08
CA ALA A 45 -6.62 -13.96 -15.94
C ALA A 45 -6.57 -14.37 -14.46
N GLN A 46 -5.93 -13.54 -13.63
CA GLN A 46 -5.88 -13.75 -12.19
C GLN A 46 -7.28 -13.65 -11.56
N ARG A 47 -8.12 -12.71 -12.02
CA ARG A 47 -9.52 -12.63 -11.59
C ARG A 47 -10.28 -13.93 -11.84
N GLU A 48 -10.14 -14.54 -13.02
CA GLU A 48 -10.77 -15.83 -13.34
C GLU A 48 -10.26 -16.96 -12.44
N GLN A 49 -9.00 -16.98 -12.08
CA GLN A 49 -8.44 -17.95 -11.14
C GLN A 49 -9.03 -17.78 -9.73
N LEU A 50 -9.12 -16.55 -9.23
CA LEU A 50 -9.71 -16.24 -7.92
C LEU A 50 -11.19 -16.64 -7.84
N TYR A 51 -11.96 -16.41 -8.92
CA TYR A 51 -13.35 -16.89 -9.01
C TYR A 51 -13.49 -18.40 -8.88
N LYS A 52 -12.48 -19.17 -9.30
CA LYS A 52 -12.48 -20.64 -9.21
C LYS A 52 -11.98 -21.16 -7.85
N LYS A 53 -11.21 -20.36 -7.10
CA LYS A 53 -10.64 -20.76 -5.81
C LYS A 53 -11.72 -21.07 -4.77
N SER A 54 -12.69 -20.18 -4.61
CA SER A 54 -13.80 -20.35 -3.65
C SER A 54 -14.99 -19.49 -4.09
N ARG A 55 -16.21 -19.99 -3.88
CA ARG A 55 -17.44 -19.21 -4.04
C ARG A 55 -17.53 -18.02 -3.06
N HIS A 56 -16.72 -18.05 -2.01
CA HIS A 56 -16.62 -16.99 -1.00
C HIS A 56 -15.34 -16.15 -1.17
N ASN A 57 -14.66 -16.23 -2.34
CA ASN A 57 -13.48 -15.39 -2.55
C ASN A 57 -13.89 -13.91 -2.67
N LEU A 58 -13.16 -13.04 -1.97
CA LEU A 58 -13.45 -11.60 -1.89
C LEU A 58 -13.46 -10.91 -3.26
N ILE A 59 -12.90 -11.54 -4.29
CA ILE A 59 -12.91 -11.06 -5.69
C ILE A 59 -14.32 -10.79 -6.22
N TYR A 60 -15.33 -11.57 -5.79
CA TYR A 60 -16.74 -11.38 -6.17
C TYR A 60 -17.27 -10.02 -5.74
N ILE A 61 -16.69 -9.46 -4.68
CA ILE A 61 -17.10 -8.17 -4.11
C ILE A 61 -16.14 -7.07 -4.57
N THR A 62 -14.82 -7.25 -4.42
CA THR A 62 -13.84 -6.18 -4.62
C THR A 62 -13.54 -5.86 -6.07
N LYS A 63 -13.68 -6.84 -6.98
CA LYS A 63 -13.47 -6.70 -8.44
C LYS A 63 -14.41 -7.61 -9.22
N GLY A 64 -15.71 -7.51 -8.94
CA GLY A 64 -16.76 -8.27 -9.59
C GLY A 64 -16.75 -8.09 -11.11
N LYS A 65 -17.19 -9.13 -11.84
CA LYS A 65 -17.27 -9.08 -13.31
C LYS A 65 -18.34 -8.10 -13.77
N THR A 66 -18.03 -7.31 -14.80
CA THR A 66 -19.03 -6.58 -15.56
C THR A 66 -19.70 -7.48 -16.58
N LYS A 67 -20.95 -7.23 -16.91
CA LYS A 67 -21.73 -7.92 -17.94
C LYS A 67 -22.20 -6.90 -18.99
N ALA A 68 -22.40 -7.33 -20.22
CA ALA A 68 -22.95 -6.47 -21.27
C ALA A 68 -24.37 -5.97 -20.93
N SER A 69 -25.09 -6.68 -20.06
CA SER A 69 -26.44 -6.33 -19.56
C SER A 69 -26.44 -5.41 -18.34
N ASP A 70 -25.27 -5.00 -17.82
CA ASP A 70 -25.19 -4.16 -16.62
C ASP A 70 -25.93 -2.84 -16.83
N ASN A 71 -26.73 -2.47 -15.82
CA ASN A 71 -27.56 -1.27 -15.81
C ASN A 71 -27.61 -0.65 -14.40
N GLY A 72 -28.45 0.33 -14.16
CA GLY A 72 -28.53 1.01 -12.86
C GLY A 72 -29.00 0.12 -11.70
N GLN A 73 -29.70 -0.99 -11.96
CA GLN A 73 -30.26 -1.87 -10.95
C GLN A 73 -29.47 -3.18 -10.80
N ASP A 74 -28.95 -3.75 -11.89
CA ASP A 74 -28.08 -4.92 -11.87
C ASP A 74 -26.73 -4.56 -12.50
N ASN A 75 -25.70 -4.44 -11.68
CA ASN A 75 -24.33 -4.16 -12.08
C ASN A 75 -23.35 -4.79 -11.10
N GLN A 76 -22.05 -4.65 -11.37
CA GLN A 76 -21.02 -5.25 -10.51
C GLN A 76 -21.12 -4.81 -9.03
N TYR A 77 -21.58 -3.60 -8.74
CA TYR A 77 -21.64 -3.08 -7.37
C TYR A 77 -22.88 -3.58 -6.61
N THR A 78 -24.04 -3.63 -7.28
CA THR A 78 -25.26 -4.20 -6.66
C THR A 78 -25.06 -5.68 -6.37
N ARG A 79 -24.44 -6.41 -7.31
CA ARG A 79 -24.08 -7.82 -7.08
C ARG A 79 -23.06 -7.99 -5.95
N ALA A 80 -22.13 -7.07 -5.77
CA ALA A 80 -21.19 -7.07 -4.64
C ALA A 80 -21.92 -6.92 -3.31
N ALA A 81 -22.92 -6.04 -3.22
CA ALA A 81 -23.77 -5.90 -2.03
C ALA A 81 -24.57 -7.16 -1.76
N ASP A 82 -25.14 -7.82 -2.78
CA ASP A 82 -25.87 -9.07 -2.67
C ASP A 82 -24.97 -10.22 -2.16
N TYR A 83 -23.72 -10.31 -2.66
CA TYR A 83 -22.76 -11.29 -2.17
C TYR A 83 -22.42 -11.03 -0.69
N LEU A 84 -22.17 -9.79 -0.31
CA LEU A 84 -21.85 -9.44 1.08
C LEU A 84 -23.01 -9.80 2.02
N ALA A 85 -24.24 -9.43 1.68
CA ALA A 85 -25.42 -9.73 2.48
C ALA A 85 -25.63 -11.24 2.63
N ARG A 86 -25.53 -12.00 1.52
CA ARG A 86 -25.66 -13.45 1.52
C ARG A 86 -24.58 -14.13 2.36
N TRP A 87 -23.33 -13.72 2.28
CA TRP A 87 -22.24 -14.31 3.06
C TRP A 87 -22.38 -14.06 4.56
N ILE A 88 -23.00 -12.94 4.94
CA ILE A 88 -23.38 -12.68 6.34
C ILE A 88 -24.55 -13.59 6.75
N GLU A 89 -25.59 -13.70 5.94
CA GLU A 89 -26.78 -14.52 6.22
C GLU A 89 -26.43 -16.01 6.34
N GLU A 90 -25.60 -16.56 5.47
CA GLU A 90 -25.16 -17.95 5.51
C GLU A 90 -24.04 -18.22 6.54
N GLY A 91 -23.58 -17.16 7.26
CA GLY A 91 -22.55 -17.28 8.30
C GLY A 91 -21.14 -17.48 7.77
N ALA A 92 -20.92 -17.31 6.45
CA ALA A 92 -19.58 -17.32 5.84
C ALA A 92 -18.74 -16.12 6.30
N LEU A 93 -19.40 -14.98 6.52
CA LEU A 93 -18.86 -13.83 7.25
C LEU A 93 -19.55 -13.73 8.60
N ARG A 94 -18.76 -13.73 9.66
CA ARG A 94 -19.25 -13.65 11.04
C ARG A 94 -18.62 -12.45 11.74
N GLN A 95 -19.46 -11.68 12.44
CA GLN A 95 -19.01 -10.57 13.27
C GLN A 95 -18.39 -11.09 14.56
N ASP A 96 -17.26 -10.48 14.96
CA ASP A 96 -16.63 -10.79 16.23
C ASP A 96 -17.50 -10.36 17.42
N PRO A 97 -17.48 -11.13 18.53
CA PRO A 97 -18.34 -10.86 19.68
C PRO A 97 -17.94 -9.59 20.43
N ASP A 98 -16.65 -9.28 20.47
CA ASP A 98 -16.08 -8.17 21.24
C ASP A 98 -15.43 -7.14 20.33
N GLU A 99 -15.40 -5.88 20.80
CA GLU A 99 -14.62 -4.82 20.17
C GLU A 99 -13.12 -5.06 20.39
N ALA A 100 -12.33 -4.94 19.31
CA ALA A 100 -10.90 -5.13 19.32
C ALA A 100 -10.17 -4.10 18.45
N ILE A 101 -8.91 -3.88 18.75
CA ILE A 101 -7.90 -3.48 17.78
C ILE A 101 -7.23 -4.77 17.32
N TYR A 102 -7.06 -4.95 16.00
CA TYR A 102 -6.53 -6.20 15.49
C TYR A 102 -5.04 -6.06 15.23
N ALA A 103 -4.22 -6.87 15.91
CA ALA A 103 -2.80 -7.00 15.63
C ALA A 103 -2.62 -7.81 14.34
N TYR A 104 -1.89 -7.25 13.38
CA TYR A 104 -1.64 -7.87 12.09
C TYR A 104 -0.14 -8.02 11.86
N VAL A 105 0.30 -9.25 11.77
CA VAL A 105 1.70 -9.64 11.64
C VAL A 105 1.94 -10.30 10.30
N GLN A 106 2.95 -9.83 9.58
CA GLN A 106 3.37 -10.39 8.30
C GLN A 106 4.83 -10.81 8.38
N ASP A 107 5.10 -12.08 8.04
CA ASP A 107 6.47 -12.59 7.90
C ASP A 107 6.76 -12.76 6.41
N PHE A 108 7.87 -12.25 5.93
CA PHE A 108 8.25 -12.26 4.52
C PHE A 108 9.77 -12.21 4.34
N GLU A 109 10.22 -12.55 3.14
CA GLU A 109 11.64 -12.53 2.79
C GLU A 109 11.93 -11.50 1.70
N VAL A 110 13.03 -10.77 1.85
CA VAL A 110 13.56 -9.88 0.82
C VAL A 110 15.05 -10.17 0.64
N ALA A 111 15.47 -10.56 -0.55
CA ALA A 111 16.87 -10.84 -0.92
C ALA A 111 17.58 -11.84 0.03
N GLY A 112 16.86 -12.86 0.53
CA GLY A 112 17.38 -13.89 1.44
C GLY A 112 17.38 -13.49 2.91
N THR A 113 16.86 -12.31 3.25
CA THR A 113 16.71 -11.84 4.63
C THR A 113 15.25 -11.93 5.05
N GLN A 114 15.01 -12.54 6.22
CA GLN A 114 13.68 -12.66 6.81
C GLN A 114 13.32 -11.38 7.56
N TYR A 115 12.09 -10.91 7.34
CA TYR A 115 11.53 -9.74 7.99
C TYR A 115 10.18 -10.06 8.61
N GLN A 116 9.85 -9.34 9.67
CA GLN A 116 8.52 -9.36 10.28
C GLN A 116 8.00 -7.93 10.37
N ARG A 117 6.83 -7.68 9.77
CA ARG A 117 6.12 -6.40 9.88
C ARG A 117 5.00 -6.49 10.89
N LEU A 118 5.02 -5.61 11.87
CA LEU A 118 4.00 -5.43 12.88
C LEU A 118 3.08 -4.27 12.47
N SER A 119 1.78 -4.52 12.45
CA SER A 119 0.76 -3.51 12.15
C SER A 119 -0.45 -3.73 13.06
N PHE A 120 -1.27 -2.71 13.23
CA PHE A 120 -2.59 -2.90 13.84
C PHE A 120 -3.68 -2.32 12.95
N ILE A 121 -4.88 -2.90 13.05
CA ILE A 121 -6.05 -2.48 12.30
C ILE A 121 -7.07 -1.91 13.28
N ALA A 122 -7.54 -0.70 12.99
CA ALA A 122 -8.54 0.00 13.79
C ALA A 122 -9.46 0.80 12.88
N LEU A 123 -10.63 1.20 13.38
CA LEU A 123 -11.40 2.27 12.76
C LEU A 123 -10.69 3.59 13.02
N ALA A 124 -10.52 4.38 11.98
CA ALA A 124 -9.99 5.73 12.11
C ALA A 124 -10.97 6.75 11.56
N ARG A 125 -11.11 7.85 12.27
CA ARG A 125 -11.90 8.97 11.79
C ARG A 125 -11.26 9.55 10.54
N LEU A 126 -12.07 9.71 9.50
CA LEU A 126 -11.64 10.29 8.24
C LEU A 126 -11.42 11.80 8.39
N GLU A 127 -10.25 12.26 7.98
CA GLU A 127 -9.85 13.66 8.01
C GLU A 127 -9.44 14.11 6.60
N ASP A 128 -9.69 15.37 6.27
CA ASP A 128 -9.19 15.96 5.03
C ASP A 128 -7.66 15.90 4.97
N PHE A 129 -7.12 15.79 3.77
CA PHE A 129 -5.67 15.81 3.58
C PHE A 129 -5.04 17.09 4.13
N GLY A 130 -3.91 16.95 4.83
CA GLY A 130 -3.23 18.07 5.45
C GLY A 130 -2.32 17.68 6.62
N GLN A 131 -2.60 18.18 7.80
CA GLN A 131 -1.72 17.97 8.96
C GLN A 131 -1.81 16.55 9.55
N VAL A 132 -2.99 15.95 9.57
CA VAL A 132 -3.22 14.64 10.21
C VAL A 132 -2.96 13.50 9.24
N VAL A 133 -3.51 13.59 8.03
CA VAL A 133 -3.35 12.58 6.97
C VAL A 133 -2.65 13.20 5.79
N LYS A 134 -1.49 12.63 5.44
CA LYS A 134 -0.62 13.12 4.38
C LYS A 134 -0.63 12.14 3.21
N PRO A 135 -1.10 12.54 2.03
CA PRO A 135 -0.94 11.75 0.81
C PRO A 135 0.49 11.97 0.25
N HIS A 136 0.95 11.01 -0.54
CA HIS A 136 2.18 11.15 -1.33
C HIS A 136 1.95 10.91 -2.84
N GLU A 137 0.71 10.60 -3.24
CA GLU A 137 0.32 10.29 -4.61
C GLU A 137 -0.93 11.07 -5.01
N GLN A 138 -1.03 11.41 -6.30
CA GLN A 138 -2.24 12.00 -6.87
C GLN A 138 -3.28 10.91 -7.14
N VAL A 139 -4.51 11.17 -6.71
CA VAL A 139 -5.63 10.25 -6.88
C VAL A 139 -6.20 10.36 -8.30
N LEU A 140 -6.18 9.26 -9.03
CA LEU A 140 -6.81 9.17 -10.34
C LEU A 140 -8.34 9.08 -10.18
N HIS A 141 -9.06 9.85 -11.02
CA HIS A 141 -10.52 9.97 -10.91
C HIS A 141 -11.26 8.63 -11.11
N LYS A 142 -10.91 7.86 -12.14
CA LYS A 142 -11.61 6.61 -12.49
C LYS A 142 -11.52 5.53 -11.40
N PRO A 143 -10.33 5.17 -10.86
CA PRO A 143 -10.23 4.23 -9.75
C PRO A 143 -10.93 4.71 -8.48
N MET A 144 -10.92 6.01 -8.20
CA MET A 144 -11.59 6.58 -7.03
C MET A 144 -13.12 6.43 -7.15
N ILE A 145 -13.71 6.76 -8.29
CA ILE A 145 -15.15 6.60 -8.54
C ILE A 145 -15.58 5.14 -8.44
N ASP A 146 -14.77 4.22 -8.96
CA ASP A 146 -15.01 2.79 -8.84
C ASP A 146 -15.10 2.35 -7.36
N ARG A 147 -14.14 2.73 -6.52
CA ARG A 147 -14.15 2.44 -5.08
C ARG A 147 -15.30 3.13 -4.34
N LEU A 148 -15.64 4.37 -4.71
CA LEU A 148 -16.79 5.08 -4.16
C LEU A 148 -18.12 4.39 -4.50
N SER A 149 -18.28 3.92 -5.74
CA SER A 149 -19.48 3.19 -6.17
C SER A 149 -19.64 1.88 -5.40
N LEU A 150 -18.54 1.15 -5.19
CA LEU A 150 -18.53 -0.05 -4.36
C LEU A 150 -18.91 0.28 -2.90
N LYS A 151 -18.32 1.32 -2.31
CA LYS A 151 -18.62 1.77 -0.94
C LYS A 151 -20.08 2.20 -0.78
N ARG A 152 -20.64 2.92 -1.76
CA ARG A 152 -22.07 3.32 -1.76
C ARG A 152 -22.99 2.10 -1.79
N ALA A 153 -22.68 1.09 -2.58
CA ALA A 153 -23.49 -0.11 -2.69
C ALA A 153 -23.42 -1.01 -1.45
N THR A 154 -22.23 -1.17 -0.87
CA THR A 154 -21.99 -2.14 0.22
C THR A 154 -22.04 -1.51 1.61
N SER A 155 -21.84 -0.21 1.74
CA SER A 155 -21.63 0.50 3.01
C SER A 155 -20.55 -0.15 3.91
N ALA A 156 -19.55 -0.81 3.29
CA ALA A 156 -18.53 -1.58 3.99
C ALA A 156 -17.11 -1.18 3.58
N ASP A 157 -16.15 -1.41 4.46
CA ASP A 157 -14.73 -1.39 4.17
C ASP A 157 -14.25 -2.80 3.79
N LEU A 158 -13.86 -2.95 2.54
CA LEU A 158 -13.51 -4.24 1.93
C LEU A 158 -12.01 -4.41 1.65
N GLY A 159 -11.22 -3.42 2.02
CA GLY A 159 -9.78 -3.43 1.88
C GLY A 159 -9.14 -2.34 2.73
N LEU A 160 -8.03 -2.69 3.34
CA LEU A 160 -7.29 -1.79 4.23
C LEU A 160 -6.62 -0.66 3.45
N VAL A 161 -6.65 0.55 3.99
CA VAL A 161 -5.68 1.59 3.64
C VAL A 161 -4.49 1.42 4.55
N PHE A 162 -3.29 1.39 3.99
CA PHE A 162 -2.05 1.20 4.73
C PHE A 162 -1.46 2.55 5.12
N MET A 163 -1.34 2.79 6.43
CA MET A 163 -0.91 4.04 7.03
C MET A 163 0.41 3.86 7.76
N LEU A 164 1.31 4.83 7.62
CA LEU A 164 2.55 4.91 8.38
C LEU A 164 2.44 6.00 9.45
N TYR A 165 2.91 5.71 10.66
CA TYR A 165 3.01 6.67 11.76
C TYR A 165 4.40 6.58 12.42
N GLU A 166 4.76 7.61 13.17
CA GLU A 166 6.04 7.67 13.86
C GLU A 166 5.85 7.48 15.37
N ASP A 167 6.42 6.38 15.93
CA ASP A 167 6.52 6.17 17.37
C ASP A 167 7.84 5.51 17.76
N PRO A 168 8.88 6.30 18.11
CA PRO A 168 10.16 5.75 18.55
C PRO A 168 10.07 4.89 19.83
N ARG A 169 9.01 5.07 20.63
CA ARG A 169 8.78 4.29 21.85
C ARG A 169 8.18 2.92 21.60
N LYS A 170 7.73 2.64 20.36
CA LYS A 170 7.21 1.35 19.92
C LYS A 170 6.06 0.82 20.80
N VAL A 171 5.16 1.72 21.25
CA VAL A 171 4.08 1.36 22.19
C VAL A 171 3.15 0.31 21.62
N ALA A 172 2.64 0.52 20.39
CA ALA A 172 1.78 -0.47 19.75
C ALA A 172 2.54 -1.72 19.34
N ASP A 173 3.80 -1.58 18.90
CA ASP A 173 4.64 -2.74 18.50
C ASP A 173 4.80 -3.75 19.65
N GLY A 174 4.98 -3.27 20.87
CA GLY A 174 5.07 -4.14 22.07
C GLY A 174 3.75 -4.89 22.34
N ILE A 175 2.61 -4.20 22.24
CA ILE A 175 1.28 -4.82 22.43
C ILE A 175 0.97 -5.84 21.31
N ILE A 176 1.36 -5.52 20.05
CA ILE A 176 1.20 -6.44 18.92
C ILE A 176 2.07 -7.69 19.11
N ALA A 177 3.32 -7.52 19.54
CA ALA A 177 4.23 -8.63 19.80
C ALA A 177 3.69 -9.56 20.90
N GLU A 178 3.18 -9.01 22.00
CA GLU A 178 2.51 -9.78 23.07
C GLU A 178 1.27 -10.53 22.54
N ALA A 179 0.42 -9.88 21.75
CA ALA A 179 -0.74 -10.51 21.14
C ALA A 179 -0.35 -11.65 20.17
N ALA A 180 0.80 -11.52 19.50
CA ALA A 180 1.31 -12.53 18.57
C ALA A 180 1.82 -13.82 19.22
N GLU A 181 1.99 -13.85 20.53
CA GLU A 181 2.31 -15.07 21.31
C GLU A 181 1.08 -15.98 21.48
N GLN A 182 -0.12 -15.48 21.19
CA GLN A 182 -1.36 -16.22 21.32
C GLN A 182 -1.72 -16.98 20.03
N LYS A 183 -2.80 -17.78 20.09
CA LYS A 183 -3.33 -18.43 18.88
C LYS A 183 -3.94 -17.38 17.94
N PRO A 184 -3.51 -17.30 16.68
CA PRO A 184 -4.07 -16.37 15.73
C PRO A 184 -5.52 -16.68 15.39
N LEU A 185 -6.29 -15.63 15.09
CA LEU A 185 -7.64 -15.72 14.53
C LEU A 185 -7.62 -16.19 13.07
N ILE A 186 -6.58 -15.79 12.34
CA ILE A 186 -6.31 -16.14 10.95
C ILE A 186 -4.81 -16.35 10.81
N ASP A 187 -4.41 -17.41 10.10
CA ASP A 187 -3.03 -17.74 9.78
C ASP A 187 -3.00 -18.41 8.40
N PHE A 188 -2.36 -17.79 7.43
CA PHE A 188 -2.20 -18.35 6.08
C PHE A 188 -0.96 -17.77 5.41
N VAL A 189 -0.51 -18.44 4.34
CA VAL A 189 0.56 -17.96 3.46
C VAL A 189 -0.07 -17.62 2.10
N ASP A 190 0.26 -16.44 1.56
CA ASP A 190 -0.23 -16.00 0.25
C ASP A 190 0.63 -16.53 -0.91
N GLU A 191 0.26 -16.16 -2.15
CA GLU A 191 0.94 -16.58 -3.37
C GLU A 191 2.34 -15.94 -3.55
N GLN A 192 2.73 -15.01 -2.67
CA GLN A 192 4.05 -14.35 -2.65
C GLN A 192 4.93 -14.87 -1.50
N ASP A 193 4.53 -16.01 -0.89
CA ASP A 193 5.19 -16.60 0.27
C ASP A 193 5.22 -15.68 1.50
N VAL A 194 4.29 -14.73 1.59
CA VAL A 194 4.08 -13.90 2.79
C VAL A 194 3.12 -14.61 3.73
N ARG A 195 3.55 -14.85 4.97
CA ARG A 195 2.66 -15.37 6.03
C ARG A 195 1.92 -14.23 6.72
N HIS A 196 0.61 -14.35 6.78
CA HIS A 196 -0.29 -13.38 7.37
C HIS A 196 -0.91 -13.96 8.65
N ARG A 197 -0.77 -13.25 9.76
CA ARG A 197 -1.37 -13.64 11.04
C ARG A 197 -2.16 -12.48 11.63
N LEU A 198 -3.38 -12.78 12.09
CA LEU A 198 -4.28 -11.79 12.69
C LEU A 198 -4.63 -12.21 14.11
N PHE A 199 -4.59 -11.27 15.05
CA PHE A 199 -4.92 -11.47 16.45
C PHE A 199 -5.86 -10.36 16.93
N ALA A 200 -6.73 -10.64 17.93
CA ALA A 200 -7.56 -9.61 18.54
C ALA A 200 -6.92 -9.10 19.84
N VAL A 201 -6.70 -7.81 19.93
CA VAL A 201 -6.37 -7.13 21.18
C VAL A 201 -7.67 -6.63 21.78
N THR A 202 -8.20 -7.35 22.77
CA THR A 202 -9.49 -7.05 23.45
C THR A 202 -9.29 -6.44 24.83
N ASP A 203 -8.07 -6.51 25.38
CA ASP A 203 -7.75 -5.88 26.66
C ASP A 203 -7.95 -4.37 26.60
N LYS A 204 -8.81 -3.85 27.47
CA LYS A 204 -9.20 -2.44 27.48
C LYS A 204 -8.04 -1.50 27.80
N GLN A 205 -7.03 -1.96 28.56
CA GLN A 205 -5.87 -1.15 28.91
C GLN A 205 -4.94 -1.03 27.72
N ASN A 206 -4.67 -2.13 27.00
CA ASN A 206 -3.89 -2.15 25.77
C ASN A 206 -4.54 -1.31 24.65
N ILE A 207 -5.86 -1.46 24.44
CA ILE A 207 -6.62 -0.61 23.52
C ILE A 207 -6.44 0.87 23.88
N LYS A 208 -6.63 1.22 25.14
CA LYS A 208 -6.50 2.59 25.63
C LYS A 208 -5.09 3.17 25.44
N GLN A 209 -4.06 2.34 25.58
CA GLN A 209 -2.68 2.76 25.33
C GLN A 209 -2.44 3.06 23.85
N ILE A 210 -2.91 2.19 22.92
CA ILE A 210 -2.78 2.41 21.46
C ILE A 210 -3.56 3.68 21.05
N VAL A 211 -4.82 3.83 21.49
CA VAL A 211 -5.65 5.01 21.20
C VAL A 211 -4.98 6.29 21.71
N LYS A 212 -4.48 6.29 22.94
CA LYS A 212 -3.76 7.43 23.52
C LYS A 212 -2.48 7.74 22.75
N MET A 213 -1.70 6.73 22.35
CA MET A 213 -0.49 6.91 21.56
C MET A 213 -0.81 7.55 20.21
N MET A 214 -1.86 7.11 19.52
CA MET A 214 -2.26 7.67 18.23
C MET A 214 -2.82 9.09 18.31
N SER A 215 -3.34 9.51 19.46
CA SER A 215 -4.03 10.80 19.63
C SER A 215 -3.15 12.04 19.41
N ASP A 216 -1.85 11.92 19.29
CA ASP A 216 -0.92 13.01 18.97
C ASP A 216 -0.18 12.81 17.62
N LYS A 217 -0.54 11.78 16.85
CA LYS A 217 0.15 11.40 15.62
C LYS A 217 -0.48 12.02 14.36
N SER A 218 0.36 12.23 13.38
CA SER A 218 -0.02 12.32 11.97
C SER A 218 0.39 11.06 11.23
N CYS A 219 -0.31 10.73 10.16
CA CYS A 219 -0.07 9.53 9.39
C CYS A 219 0.17 9.87 7.91
N ILE A 220 1.00 9.06 7.26
CA ILE A 220 1.22 9.09 5.82
C ILE A 220 0.48 7.89 5.22
N ILE A 221 -0.28 8.09 4.15
CA ILE A 221 -0.83 6.96 3.40
C ILE A 221 0.31 6.30 2.65
N ALA A 222 0.64 5.06 2.99
CA ALA A 222 1.63 4.28 2.24
C ALA A 222 1.00 3.61 1.01
N ASP A 223 -0.24 3.13 1.14
CA ASP A 223 -1.02 2.54 0.05
C ASP A 223 -2.52 2.74 0.26
N GLY A 224 -3.28 2.84 -0.84
CA GLY A 224 -4.74 2.95 -0.82
C GLY A 224 -5.29 4.37 -0.88
N HIS A 225 -4.61 5.32 -1.52
CA HIS A 225 -5.09 6.70 -1.71
C HIS A 225 -6.50 6.77 -2.31
N HIS A 226 -6.80 5.94 -3.31
CA HIS A 226 -8.14 5.87 -3.92
C HIS A 226 -9.19 5.38 -2.91
N ARG A 227 -8.86 4.38 -2.07
CA ARG A 227 -9.75 3.85 -1.02
C ARG A 227 -10.01 4.89 0.06
N TYR A 228 -8.98 5.60 0.51
CA TYR A 228 -9.12 6.68 1.50
C TYR A 228 -9.98 7.82 0.95
N THR A 229 -9.69 8.29 -0.27
CA THR A 229 -10.44 9.40 -0.90
C THR A 229 -11.91 9.01 -1.15
N ALA A 230 -12.17 7.78 -1.58
CA ALA A 230 -13.54 7.27 -1.72
C ALA A 230 -14.28 7.23 -0.37
N GLY A 231 -13.62 6.76 0.70
CA GLY A 231 -14.17 6.77 2.06
C GLY A 231 -14.47 8.19 2.55
N LEU A 232 -13.54 9.12 2.35
CA LEU A 232 -13.70 10.53 2.72
C LEU A 232 -14.85 11.19 1.96
N THR A 233 -15.00 10.91 0.66
CA THR A 233 -16.12 11.40 -0.16
C THR A 233 -17.44 10.83 0.35
N TYR A 234 -17.51 9.51 0.57
CA TYR A 234 -18.69 8.84 1.11
C TYR A 234 -19.09 9.38 2.49
N SER A 235 -18.12 9.69 3.35
CA SER A 235 -18.38 10.24 4.68
C SER A 235 -19.06 11.62 4.67
N LYS A 236 -18.88 12.38 3.58
CA LYS A 236 -19.49 13.71 3.37
C LYS A 236 -20.89 13.61 2.76
N GLU A 237 -21.19 12.52 2.07
CA GLU A 237 -22.48 12.25 1.41
C GLU A 237 -23.45 11.50 2.33
N SER A 238 -22.93 10.63 3.18
CA SER A 238 -23.74 9.74 4.02
C SER A 238 -24.28 10.42 5.26
N SER A 239 -25.55 10.18 5.56
CA SER A 239 -26.17 10.56 6.83
C SER A 239 -25.81 9.61 7.99
N ASN A 240 -25.25 8.42 7.70
CA ASN A 240 -24.84 7.46 8.72
C ASN A 240 -23.58 7.96 9.46
N PRO A 241 -23.62 8.17 10.79
CA PRO A 241 -22.45 8.61 11.55
C PRO A 241 -21.24 7.68 11.43
N ALA A 242 -21.46 6.38 11.27
CA ALA A 242 -20.39 5.40 11.09
C ALA A 242 -19.58 5.62 9.81
N ALA A 243 -20.14 6.27 8.79
CA ALA A 243 -19.42 6.61 7.56
C ALA A 243 -18.27 7.61 7.77
N LYS A 244 -18.19 8.25 8.95
CA LYS A 244 -17.07 9.13 9.33
C LYS A 244 -15.81 8.35 9.69
N TYR A 245 -15.88 7.05 9.79
CA TYR A 245 -14.77 6.16 10.13
C TYR A 245 -14.46 5.22 8.98
N GLN A 246 -13.20 4.81 8.89
CA GLN A 246 -12.73 3.82 7.93
C GLN A 246 -11.76 2.85 8.59
N MET A 247 -11.80 1.59 8.17
CA MET A 247 -10.88 0.55 8.62
C MET A 247 -9.50 0.76 7.97
N LEU A 248 -8.51 1.09 8.79
CA LEU A 248 -7.14 1.38 8.37
C LEU A 248 -6.16 0.44 9.07
N ALA A 249 -5.08 0.08 8.38
CA ALA A 249 -3.94 -0.63 8.95
C ALA A 249 -2.79 0.36 9.20
N PHE A 250 -2.23 0.34 10.39
CA PHE A 250 -1.19 1.25 10.83
C PHE A 250 0.12 0.51 11.13
N ALA A 251 1.22 0.94 10.51
CA ALA A 251 2.55 0.43 10.79
C ALA A 251 3.48 1.56 11.28
N ASN A 252 4.28 1.26 12.29
CA ASN A 252 5.26 2.18 12.82
C ASN A 252 6.46 2.29 11.86
N MET A 253 6.93 3.51 11.58
CA MET A 253 8.12 3.73 10.74
C MET A 253 9.43 3.28 11.41
N HIS A 254 9.44 3.08 12.72
CA HIS A 254 10.61 2.66 13.51
C HIS A 254 10.71 1.14 13.69
N GLN A 255 10.33 0.35 12.67
CA GLN A 255 10.46 -1.11 12.69
C GLN A 255 11.29 -1.61 11.51
N ASP A 256 12.04 -2.71 11.71
CA ASP A 256 12.89 -3.30 10.68
C ASP A 256 12.08 -3.96 9.55
N GLY A 257 10.85 -4.36 9.84
CA GLY A 257 9.91 -4.96 8.87
C GLY A 257 9.23 -3.96 7.94
N LEU A 258 9.53 -2.66 8.01
CA LEU A 258 9.09 -1.67 7.03
C LEU A 258 10.18 -1.48 5.98
N ILE A 259 10.08 -2.26 4.91
CA ILE A 259 11.04 -2.23 3.81
C ILE A 259 10.47 -1.38 2.67
N VAL A 260 11.26 -0.42 2.20
CA VAL A 260 10.96 0.37 1.00
C VAL A 260 11.66 -0.29 -0.18
N LEU A 261 10.89 -0.85 -1.09
CA LEU A 261 11.41 -1.48 -2.30
C LEU A 261 11.46 -0.47 -3.45
N ALA A 262 12.47 -0.60 -4.30
CA ALA A 262 12.56 0.18 -5.52
C ALA A 262 11.39 -0.17 -6.46
N THR A 263 10.67 0.84 -6.94
CA THR A 263 9.64 0.66 -7.96
C THR A 263 10.25 0.83 -9.34
N HIS A 264 10.52 -0.28 -10.02
CA HIS A 264 11.05 -0.27 -11.38
C HIS A 264 10.05 0.32 -12.37
N ARG A 265 10.57 0.97 -13.41
CA ARG A 265 9.77 1.51 -14.52
C ARG A 265 10.01 0.67 -15.76
N LEU A 266 8.95 0.09 -16.32
CA LEU A 266 8.96 -0.50 -17.65
C LEU A 266 8.42 0.55 -18.63
N VAL A 267 9.27 1.01 -19.53
CA VAL A 267 8.91 1.98 -20.55
C VAL A 267 8.71 1.24 -21.87
N GLY A 268 7.58 1.47 -22.53
CA GLY A 268 7.23 0.81 -23.80
C GLY A 268 6.49 1.75 -24.73
N ASN A 269 6.22 1.28 -25.96
CA ASN A 269 5.51 2.02 -27.00
C ASN A 269 6.17 3.37 -27.37
N LEU A 270 7.49 3.43 -27.30
CA LEU A 270 8.27 4.60 -27.72
C LEU A 270 8.50 4.51 -29.23
N GLU A 271 7.97 5.47 -29.99
CA GLU A 271 8.27 5.59 -31.42
C GLU A 271 9.74 6.01 -31.59
N SER A 272 10.47 5.36 -32.49
CA SER A 272 11.85 5.69 -32.87
C SER A 272 12.87 5.71 -31.71
N PHE A 273 12.62 4.90 -30.66
CA PHE A 273 13.56 4.83 -29.53
C PHE A 273 14.95 4.31 -29.95
N GLN A 274 16.00 5.05 -29.56
CA GLN A 274 17.40 4.67 -29.76
C GLN A 274 18.13 4.71 -28.42
N LEU A 275 18.47 3.52 -27.89
CA LEU A 275 19.18 3.41 -26.61
C LEU A 275 20.51 4.18 -26.61
N THR A 276 21.28 4.11 -27.70
CA THR A 276 22.57 4.83 -27.81
C THR A 276 22.40 6.30 -27.58
N ARG A 277 21.39 6.92 -28.20
CA ARG A 277 21.08 8.35 -28.03
C ARG A 277 20.67 8.67 -26.59
N LEU A 278 19.81 7.84 -25.98
CA LEU A 278 19.44 8.03 -24.56
C LEU A 278 20.68 8.01 -23.66
N ILE A 279 21.61 7.05 -23.87
CA ILE A 279 22.82 6.94 -23.04
C ILE A 279 23.76 8.13 -23.27
N GLU A 280 23.87 8.64 -24.50
CA GLU A 280 24.65 9.86 -24.84
C GLU A 280 24.04 11.08 -24.15
N ASP A 281 22.74 11.33 -24.29
CA ASP A 281 22.03 12.46 -23.69
C ASP A 281 22.13 12.42 -22.15
N LEU A 282 21.96 11.23 -21.54
CA LEU A 282 22.15 11.05 -20.09
C LEU A 282 23.58 11.34 -19.64
N GLY A 283 24.58 11.11 -20.52
CA GLY A 283 25.98 11.41 -20.24
C GLY A 283 26.25 12.87 -19.87
N GLU A 284 25.40 13.81 -20.24
CA GLU A 284 25.51 15.21 -19.84
C GLU A 284 25.36 15.42 -18.33
N LYS A 285 24.31 14.79 -17.74
CA LYS A 285 23.89 14.95 -16.33
C LYS A 285 24.40 13.83 -15.43
N PHE A 286 24.71 12.65 -16.01
CA PHE A 286 25.07 11.46 -15.26
C PHE A 286 26.44 10.91 -15.65
N ARG A 287 27.14 10.28 -14.71
CA ARG A 287 28.29 9.41 -14.97
C ARG A 287 27.74 8.02 -15.36
N ILE A 288 28.01 7.58 -16.60
CA ILE A 288 27.50 6.30 -17.11
C ILE A 288 28.61 5.23 -17.00
N THR A 289 28.21 4.07 -16.46
CA THR A 289 29.05 2.86 -16.45
C THR A 289 28.32 1.73 -17.17
N LYS A 290 28.98 1.10 -18.15
CA LYS A 290 28.44 0.01 -18.97
C LYS A 290 28.94 -1.36 -18.49
N PHE A 291 28.07 -2.35 -18.43
CA PHE A 291 28.37 -3.75 -18.08
C PHE A 291 27.91 -4.67 -19.22
N GLU A 292 28.85 -5.02 -20.10
CA GLU A 292 28.57 -5.83 -21.29
C GLU A 292 28.42 -7.32 -20.94
N PHE A 293 27.64 -8.03 -21.77
CA PHE A 293 27.52 -9.48 -21.70
C PHE A 293 27.30 -10.08 -23.11
N SER A 294 27.68 -11.38 -23.28
CA SER A 294 27.58 -12.09 -24.55
C SER A 294 26.87 -13.44 -24.43
N SER A 295 26.48 -13.84 -23.24
CA SER A 295 25.80 -15.10 -22.96
C SER A 295 24.87 -14.97 -21.73
N ALA A 296 23.99 -15.97 -21.53
CA ALA A 296 23.11 -16.00 -20.34
C ALA A 296 23.91 -15.99 -19.01
N ARG A 297 25.06 -16.70 -18.98
CA ARG A 297 25.95 -16.74 -17.81
C ARG A 297 26.57 -15.36 -17.54
N THR A 298 27.11 -14.72 -18.57
CA THR A 298 27.72 -13.38 -18.45
C THR A 298 26.67 -12.31 -18.22
N LYS A 299 25.42 -12.45 -18.72
CA LYS A 299 24.29 -11.58 -18.42
C LYS A 299 23.97 -11.56 -16.91
N LYS A 300 23.90 -12.74 -16.26
CA LYS A 300 23.68 -12.85 -14.82
C LYS A 300 24.77 -12.11 -14.03
N ARG A 301 26.04 -12.30 -14.43
CA ARG A 301 27.18 -11.62 -13.80
C ARG A 301 27.15 -10.12 -14.02
N ALA A 302 26.90 -9.66 -15.26
CA ALA A 302 26.78 -8.22 -15.57
C ALA A 302 25.68 -7.54 -14.79
N ARG A 303 24.51 -8.20 -14.63
CA ARG A 303 23.43 -7.72 -13.78
C ARG A 303 23.86 -7.59 -12.33
N GLN A 304 24.58 -8.58 -11.77
CA GLN A 304 25.05 -8.51 -10.40
C GLN A 304 26.04 -7.35 -10.23
N ASN A 305 27.02 -7.21 -11.14
CA ASN A 305 27.98 -6.11 -11.12
C ASN A 305 27.27 -4.73 -11.17
N MET A 306 26.19 -4.61 -11.97
CA MET A 306 25.36 -3.40 -11.99
C MET A 306 24.75 -3.12 -10.62
N LEU A 307 24.12 -4.12 -9.99
CA LEU A 307 23.50 -3.97 -8.67
C LEU A 307 24.53 -3.64 -7.59
N ASP A 308 25.67 -4.33 -7.58
CA ASP A 308 26.77 -4.06 -6.63
C ASP A 308 27.31 -2.62 -6.81
N ARG A 309 27.41 -2.15 -8.05
CA ARG A 309 27.81 -0.77 -8.34
C ARG A 309 26.75 0.23 -7.85
N MET A 310 25.48 -0.04 -8.09
CA MET A 310 24.39 0.83 -7.60
C MET A 310 24.41 0.92 -6.08
N GLN A 311 24.60 -0.21 -5.38
CA GLN A 311 24.68 -0.23 -3.92
C GLN A 311 25.89 0.59 -3.43
N ALA A 312 27.06 0.39 -4.03
CA ALA A 312 28.28 1.10 -3.65
C ALA A 312 28.20 2.62 -3.88
N GLU A 313 27.42 3.10 -4.84
CA GLU A 313 27.17 4.53 -5.03
C GLU A 313 26.09 5.06 -4.07
N HIS A 314 25.05 4.27 -3.81
CA HIS A 314 24.03 4.60 -2.83
C HIS A 314 24.60 4.75 -1.42
N ASP A 315 25.54 3.89 -1.02
CA ASP A 315 26.25 3.98 0.27
C ASP A 315 27.05 5.28 0.46
N LYS A 316 27.29 6.01 -0.64
CA LYS A 316 27.92 7.34 -0.67
C LYS A 316 26.91 8.47 -0.75
N ASP A 317 25.63 8.18 -0.58
CA ASP A 317 24.51 9.12 -0.75
C ASP A 317 24.40 9.70 -2.18
N GLU A 318 24.81 8.91 -3.20
CA GLU A 318 24.69 9.28 -4.61
C GLU A 318 23.41 8.74 -5.22
N SER A 319 22.65 9.57 -5.95
CA SER A 319 21.48 9.15 -6.70
C SER A 319 21.89 8.31 -7.91
N THR A 320 21.45 7.05 -7.93
CA THR A 320 21.92 6.07 -8.91
C THR A 320 20.76 5.27 -9.52
N PHE A 321 20.87 5.00 -10.84
CA PHE A 321 19.83 4.32 -11.62
C PHE A 321 20.43 3.25 -12.50
N GLY A 322 19.80 2.06 -12.48
CA GLY A 322 20.12 0.96 -13.40
C GLY A 322 19.24 1.03 -14.65
N ILE A 323 19.82 0.92 -15.82
CA ILE A 323 19.13 0.98 -17.11
C ILE A 323 19.42 -0.30 -17.90
N TYR A 324 18.36 -0.87 -18.50
CA TYR A 324 18.46 -1.98 -19.45
C TYR A 324 17.55 -1.71 -20.64
N GLY A 325 18.14 -1.53 -21.81
CA GLY A 325 17.42 -1.19 -23.03
C GLY A 325 17.13 -2.37 -23.97
N GLY A 326 17.37 -3.63 -23.50
CA GLY A 326 17.18 -4.82 -24.34
C GLY A 326 18.37 -5.21 -25.18
N ASP A 327 19.48 -4.47 -25.10
CA ASP A 327 20.76 -4.77 -25.74
C ASP A 327 21.62 -5.76 -24.92
N ASN A 328 22.87 -5.95 -25.33
CA ASN A 328 23.84 -6.82 -24.66
C ASN A 328 24.61 -6.12 -23.52
N ALA A 329 23.99 -5.15 -22.86
CA ALA A 329 24.61 -4.45 -21.73
C ALA A 329 23.57 -4.00 -20.69
N PHE A 330 24.04 -3.83 -19.45
CA PHE A 330 23.38 -3.03 -18.42
C PHE A 330 24.15 -1.75 -18.22
N TYR A 331 23.47 -0.69 -17.78
CA TYR A 331 24.08 0.60 -17.54
C TYR A 331 23.74 1.08 -16.13
N VAL A 332 24.70 1.76 -15.49
CA VAL A 332 24.48 2.50 -14.24
C VAL A 332 24.70 3.97 -14.55
N ALA A 333 23.69 4.77 -14.22
CA ALA A 333 23.72 6.22 -14.31
C ALA A 333 23.78 6.82 -12.89
N VAL A 334 24.84 7.54 -12.56
CA VAL A 334 25.04 8.22 -11.28
C VAL A 334 24.94 9.71 -11.50
N LEU A 335 24.06 10.41 -10.81
CA LEU A 335 23.87 11.86 -10.96
C LEU A 335 25.17 12.61 -10.63
N LYS A 336 25.61 13.51 -11.52
CA LYS A 336 26.86 14.26 -11.34
C LYS A 336 26.74 15.38 -10.31
N ASP A 337 25.57 16.05 -10.30
CA ASP A 337 25.30 17.20 -9.46
C ASP A 337 23.83 17.24 -9.05
N LYS A 338 23.57 17.12 -7.75
CA LYS A 338 22.21 17.17 -7.17
C LYS A 338 21.54 18.54 -7.41
N SER A 339 22.31 19.64 -7.59
CA SER A 339 21.78 20.97 -7.88
C SER A 339 21.10 21.08 -9.25
N THR A 340 21.32 20.10 -10.15
CA THR A 340 20.64 20.03 -11.45
C THR A 340 19.14 20.14 -11.32
N MET A 341 18.56 19.56 -10.25
CA MET A 341 17.13 19.63 -9.98
C MET A 341 16.64 21.05 -9.64
N ASP A 342 17.51 21.95 -9.17
CA ASP A 342 17.11 23.34 -8.86
C ASP A 342 16.73 24.12 -10.12
N SER A 343 17.40 23.83 -11.22
CA SER A 343 17.11 24.46 -12.51
C SER A 343 15.90 23.84 -13.22
N VAL A 344 15.65 22.54 -13.03
CA VAL A 344 14.56 21.81 -13.70
C VAL A 344 13.22 22.00 -13.00
N VAL A 345 13.20 22.03 -11.68
CA VAL A 345 11.98 22.16 -10.86
C VAL A 345 12.18 23.19 -9.73
N PRO A 346 12.34 24.48 -10.04
CA PRO A 346 12.72 25.51 -9.06
C PRO A 346 11.73 25.61 -7.89
N ASP A 347 10.44 25.42 -8.15
CA ASP A 347 9.35 25.63 -7.19
C ASP A 347 9.15 24.47 -6.19
N MET A 348 9.85 23.34 -6.39
CA MET A 348 9.72 22.18 -5.51
C MET A 348 10.63 22.27 -4.29
N SER A 349 10.22 21.65 -3.17
CA SER A 349 11.04 21.62 -1.95
C SER A 349 12.35 20.86 -2.16
N GLN A 350 13.39 21.20 -1.41
CA GLN A 350 14.70 20.50 -1.47
C GLN A 350 14.57 19.02 -1.14
N VAL A 351 13.70 18.64 -0.19
CA VAL A 351 13.41 17.24 0.14
C VAL A 351 12.83 16.50 -1.07
N TRP A 352 11.91 17.11 -1.81
CA TRP A 352 11.32 16.49 -3.00
C TRP A 352 12.34 16.34 -4.13
N LYS A 353 13.19 17.35 -4.33
CA LYS A 353 14.27 17.35 -5.34
C LYS A 353 15.32 16.27 -5.08
N ALA A 354 15.56 15.93 -3.82
CA ALA A 354 16.53 14.92 -3.40
C ALA A 354 16.00 13.47 -3.53
N LEU A 355 14.70 13.24 -3.78
CA LEU A 355 14.14 11.89 -3.94
C LEU A 355 14.59 11.28 -5.28
N ASP A 356 15.14 10.09 -5.25
CA ASP A 356 15.54 9.33 -6.45
C ASP A 356 14.41 9.18 -7.46
N VAL A 357 13.17 8.96 -6.98
CA VAL A 357 12.00 8.90 -7.86
C VAL A 357 11.73 10.21 -8.60
N SER A 358 11.96 11.35 -7.95
CA SER A 358 11.82 12.68 -8.58
C SER A 358 12.88 12.91 -9.65
N ILE A 359 14.13 12.56 -9.34
CA ILE A 359 15.27 12.63 -10.25
C ILE A 359 15.04 11.71 -11.46
N LEU A 360 14.63 10.45 -11.22
CA LEU A 360 14.28 9.50 -12.29
C LEU A 360 13.26 10.09 -13.26
N HIS A 361 12.15 10.62 -12.73
CA HIS A 361 11.10 11.18 -13.57
C HIS A 361 11.57 12.41 -14.32
N LYS A 362 12.19 13.38 -13.65
CA LYS A 362 12.51 14.68 -14.24
C LYS A 362 13.76 14.72 -15.12
N LEU A 363 14.74 13.85 -14.86
CA LEU A 363 16.00 13.87 -15.60
C LEU A 363 16.18 12.69 -16.56
N ILE A 364 15.40 11.61 -16.43
CA ILE A 364 15.55 10.39 -17.26
C ILE A 364 14.31 10.11 -18.10
N LEU A 365 13.09 10.22 -17.50
CA LEU A 365 11.85 9.84 -18.19
C LEU A 365 11.17 10.99 -18.92
N GLU A 366 11.31 12.23 -18.44
CA GLU A 366 10.70 13.44 -18.99
C GLU A 366 11.74 14.39 -19.63
N GLY A 367 13.01 14.15 -19.36
CA GLY A 367 14.16 14.97 -19.83
C GLY A 367 14.78 14.38 -21.09
#